data_93727486f81cadb3adc5019d430df5a9
#
_entry.id   93727486f81cadb3adc5019d430df5a9
#
_cell.length_a   1.000
_cell.length_b   1.000
_cell.length_c   1.000
_cell.angle_alpha   90.00
_cell.angle_beta   90.00
_cell.angle_gamma   90.00
#
_symmetry.space_group_name_H-M   'P 1'
#
loop_
_entity.id
_entity.type
_entity.pdbx_description
1 polymer ?
#
loop_
_entity_poly.entity_id
_entity_poly.type
_entity_poly.pdbx_seq_one_letter_code
_entity_poly.pdbx_strand_id
1 'polypeptide(L)'
;ESLQHKVMASGKGVTVEFAAPVGLVGALTPVTNGFVTVFCNTMSMLAAGNTIVFNPHPAGKMSAAKAVDIINRAVVAKGGPANVCTCTDNPTKDSLKVIMDDPKVAMMIGTGGPAMVATLMAGTKKVVAAGPGNVPVVVDETVDAKAAAQTLYNFIPFENNMLCITEKVAF
;
A
#
# COMPACT_ATOMS: atom_id res chain seq x y z
N GLU A 1 -5.93 16.14 -2.77
CA GLU A 1 -5.40 17.25 -1.95
C GLU A 1 -3.88 17.13 -1.75
N SER A 2 -3.33 15.94 -1.41
CA SER A 2 -1.89 15.77 -1.13
C SER A 2 -0.95 16.04 -2.32
N LEU A 3 -1.47 16.05 -3.55
CA LEU A 3 -0.71 16.35 -4.77
C LEU A 3 -0.90 17.79 -5.27
N GLN A 4 -1.73 18.59 -4.61
CA GLN A 4 -1.92 19.98 -4.97
C GLN A 4 -0.72 20.83 -4.56
N HIS A 5 -0.36 21.78 -5.42
CA HIS A 5 0.68 22.75 -5.10
C HIS A 5 0.23 23.63 -3.93
N LYS A 6 1.15 23.91 -3.02
CA LYS A 6 0.92 24.84 -1.92
C LYS A 6 1.73 26.11 -2.16
N VAL A 7 1.08 27.24 -2.01
CA VAL A 7 1.74 28.55 -2.11
C VAL A 7 1.58 29.27 -0.78
N MET A 8 2.70 29.65 -0.20
CA MET A 8 2.75 30.41 1.05
C MET A 8 3.45 31.74 0.78
N ALA A 9 2.77 32.83 1.04
CA ALA A 9 3.32 34.18 0.88
C ALA A 9 3.52 34.82 2.26
N SER A 10 4.62 35.51 2.44
CA SER A 10 4.93 36.35 3.62
C SER A 10 5.54 37.66 3.20
N GLY A 11 5.68 38.61 4.14
CA GLY A 11 6.37 39.89 3.87
C GLY A 11 7.87 39.73 3.48
N LYS A 12 8.41 38.49 3.55
CA LYS A 12 9.81 38.18 3.23
C LYS A 12 9.99 37.36 1.95
N GLY A 13 8.90 36.92 1.32
CA GLY A 13 8.95 36.13 0.09
C GLY A 13 7.77 35.22 -0.14
N VAL A 14 7.86 34.42 -1.21
CA VAL A 14 6.89 33.42 -1.61
C VAL A 14 7.58 32.06 -1.64
N THR A 15 6.96 31.06 -1.00
CA THR A 15 7.37 29.67 -1.08
C THR A 15 6.33 28.89 -1.87
N VAL A 16 6.78 28.13 -2.88
CA VAL A 16 5.94 27.22 -3.65
C VAL A 16 6.40 25.80 -3.35
N GLU A 17 5.49 24.97 -2.87
CA GLU A 17 5.71 23.54 -2.59
C GLU A 17 4.95 22.73 -3.62
N PHE A 18 5.63 21.81 -4.29
CA PHE A 18 5.01 20.86 -5.22
C PHE A 18 5.59 19.47 -5.05
N ALA A 19 4.74 18.46 -5.23
CA ALA A 19 5.16 17.07 -5.22
C ALA A 19 5.78 16.69 -6.58
N ALA A 20 6.94 16.03 -6.54
CA ALA A 20 7.60 15.49 -7.72
C ALA A 20 7.65 13.97 -7.66
N PRO A 21 7.55 13.25 -8.81
CA PRO A 21 7.68 11.79 -8.81
C PRO A 21 9.09 11.36 -8.39
N VAL A 22 9.16 10.24 -7.69
CA VAL A 22 10.44 9.62 -7.31
C VAL A 22 10.94 8.63 -8.38
N GLY A 23 10.08 8.21 -9.30
CA GLY A 23 10.39 7.29 -10.39
C GLY A 23 9.82 5.88 -10.15
N LEU A 24 10.68 4.85 -10.16
CA LEU A 24 10.24 3.47 -9.94
C LEU A 24 10.17 3.16 -8.45
N VAL A 25 9.03 2.62 -8.03
CA VAL A 25 8.77 2.18 -6.65
C VAL A 25 8.70 0.66 -6.60
N GLY A 26 9.45 0.04 -5.70
CA GLY A 26 9.32 -1.38 -5.39
C GLY A 26 8.21 -1.60 -4.36
N ALA A 27 7.39 -2.63 -4.53
CA ALA A 27 6.25 -2.88 -3.67
C ALA A 27 6.12 -4.33 -3.24
N LEU A 28 5.76 -4.54 -1.98
CA LEU A 28 5.44 -5.83 -1.40
C LEU A 28 3.96 -5.87 -1.02
N THR A 29 3.24 -6.92 -1.42
CA THR A 29 1.82 -7.07 -1.09
C THR A 29 1.55 -8.28 -0.21
N PRO A 30 0.57 -8.19 0.71
CA PRO A 30 0.22 -9.29 1.60
C PRO A 30 -0.61 -10.35 0.88
N VAL A 31 -0.76 -11.53 1.50
CA VAL A 31 -1.69 -12.55 1.01
C VAL A 31 -3.15 -12.20 1.32
N THR A 32 -3.39 -11.53 2.44
CA THR A 32 -4.75 -11.25 2.96
C THR A 32 -5.55 -10.31 2.07
N ASN A 33 -4.90 -9.37 1.38
CA ASN A 33 -5.56 -8.36 0.54
C ASN A 33 -4.67 -7.95 -0.65
N GLY A 34 -3.99 -8.90 -1.27
CA GLY A 34 -3.00 -8.64 -2.33
C GLY A 34 -3.58 -7.94 -3.55
N PHE A 35 -4.76 -8.37 -4.03
CA PHE A 35 -5.42 -7.80 -5.20
C PHE A 35 -5.73 -6.31 -5.03
N VAL A 36 -6.42 -5.96 -3.94
CA VAL A 36 -6.80 -4.55 -3.66
C VAL A 36 -5.56 -3.70 -3.36
N THR A 37 -4.56 -4.26 -2.66
CA THR A 37 -3.31 -3.56 -2.39
C THR A 37 -2.58 -3.17 -3.68
N VAL A 38 -2.57 -4.03 -4.69
CA VAL A 38 -2.01 -3.70 -6.02
C VAL A 38 -2.76 -2.51 -6.63
N PHE A 39 -4.09 -2.51 -6.60
CA PHE A 39 -4.90 -1.40 -7.13
C PHE A 39 -4.62 -0.09 -6.39
N CYS A 40 -4.75 -0.09 -5.06
CA CYS A 40 -4.58 1.11 -4.25
C CYS A 40 -3.18 1.71 -4.39
N ASN A 41 -2.14 0.87 -4.31
CA ASN A 41 -0.77 1.33 -4.44
C ASN A 41 -0.49 1.85 -5.85
N THR A 42 -0.95 1.15 -6.89
CA THR A 42 -0.74 1.61 -8.27
C THR A 42 -1.46 2.93 -8.53
N MET A 43 -2.71 3.08 -8.11
CA MET A 43 -3.44 4.34 -8.29
C MET A 43 -2.72 5.51 -7.62
N SER A 44 -2.26 5.31 -6.38
CA SER A 44 -1.53 6.35 -5.64
C SER A 44 -0.20 6.70 -6.31
N MET A 45 0.55 5.69 -6.77
CA MET A 45 1.84 5.89 -7.44
C MET A 45 1.67 6.59 -8.78
N LEU A 46 0.72 6.15 -9.62
CA LEU A 46 0.44 6.76 -10.92
C LEU A 46 -0.06 8.20 -10.78
N ALA A 47 -0.94 8.48 -9.81
CA ALA A 47 -1.41 9.84 -9.54
C ALA A 47 -0.26 10.79 -9.19
N ALA A 48 0.79 10.28 -8.56
CA ALA A 48 2.01 11.03 -8.24
C ALA A 48 3.09 10.97 -9.35
N GLY A 49 2.78 10.39 -10.53
CA GLY A 49 3.70 10.28 -11.66
C GLY A 49 4.77 9.19 -11.55
N ASN A 50 4.59 8.22 -10.64
CA ASN A 50 5.52 7.11 -10.44
C ASN A 50 5.07 5.85 -11.17
N THR A 51 6.00 4.92 -11.39
CA THR A 51 5.75 3.54 -11.80
C THR A 51 6.05 2.58 -10.65
N ILE A 52 5.53 1.34 -10.73
CA ILE A 52 5.62 0.41 -9.60
C ILE A 52 5.88 -1.02 -10.06
N VAL A 53 6.79 -1.71 -9.35
CA VAL A 53 7.05 -3.14 -9.51
C VAL A 53 6.69 -3.89 -8.23
N PHE A 54 5.86 -4.92 -8.35
CA PHE A 54 5.41 -5.71 -7.22
C PHE A 54 6.20 -7.01 -7.05
N ASN A 55 6.51 -7.34 -5.80
CA ASN A 55 6.87 -8.68 -5.37
C ASN A 55 5.75 -9.19 -4.45
N PRO A 56 4.70 -9.81 -5.00
CA PRO A 56 3.54 -10.22 -4.22
C PRO A 56 3.86 -11.40 -3.29
N HIS A 57 3.01 -11.63 -2.30
CA HIS A 57 3.09 -12.87 -1.52
C HIS A 57 2.92 -14.08 -2.46
N PRO A 58 3.72 -15.16 -2.32
CA PRO A 58 3.67 -16.31 -3.23
C PRO A 58 2.26 -16.91 -3.40
N ALA A 59 1.49 -17.01 -2.33
CA ALA A 59 0.11 -17.52 -2.39
C ALA A 59 -0.88 -16.56 -3.07
N GLY A 60 -0.54 -15.27 -3.20
CA GLY A 60 -1.36 -14.25 -3.84
C GLY A 60 -0.89 -13.83 -5.24
N LYS A 61 0.14 -14.50 -5.80
CA LYS A 61 0.79 -14.08 -7.04
C LYS A 61 -0.16 -14.01 -8.24
N MET A 62 -1.08 -14.95 -8.38
CA MET A 62 -2.01 -14.99 -9.50
C MET A 62 -3.02 -13.83 -9.45
N SER A 63 -3.53 -13.50 -8.27
CA SER A 63 -4.44 -12.36 -8.09
C SER A 63 -3.73 -11.03 -8.31
N ALA A 64 -2.48 -10.91 -7.86
CA ALA A 64 -1.66 -9.72 -8.11
C ALA A 64 -1.36 -9.55 -9.61
N ALA A 65 -0.97 -10.61 -10.32
CA ALA A 65 -0.74 -10.58 -11.76
C ALA A 65 -2.00 -10.17 -12.52
N LYS A 66 -3.19 -10.67 -12.09
CA LYS A 66 -4.46 -10.28 -12.70
C LYS A 66 -4.80 -8.81 -12.47
N ALA A 67 -4.53 -8.29 -11.28
CA ALA A 67 -4.69 -6.87 -10.98
C ALA A 67 -3.80 -5.99 -11.88
N VAL A 68 -2.52 -6.36 -12.01
CA VAL A 68 -1.55 -5.69 -12.89
C VAL A 68 -2.02 -5.67 -14.34
N ASP A 69 -2.51 -6.81 -14.88
CA ASP A 69 -3.07 -6.90 -16.22
C ASP A 69 -4.25 -5.93 -16.42
N ILE A 70 -5.20 -5.94 -15.50
CA ILE A 70 -6.39 -5.07 -15.58
C ILE A 70 -5.98 -3.59 -15.57
N ILE A 71 -5.08 -3.20 -14.69
CA ILE A 71 -4.62 -1.81 -14.57
C ILE A 71 -3.90 -1.37 -15.85
N ASN A 72 -2.94 -2.14 -16.34
CA ASN A 72 -2.19 -1.77 -17.55
C ASN A 72 -3.12 -1.65 -18.77
N ARG A 73 -4.08 -2.56 -18.94
CA ARG A 73 -5.08 -2.43 -20.01
C ARG A 73 -5.94 -1.17 -19.88
N ALA A 74 -6.36 -0.83 -18.66
CA ALA A 74 -7.14 0.38 -18.41
C ALA A 74 -6.33 1.65 -18.71
N VAL A 75 -5.06 1.69 -18.33
CA VAL A 75 -4.15 2.82 -18.61
C VAL A 75 -3.94 2.99 -20.10
N VAL A 76 -3.64 1.90 -20.82
CA VAL A 76 -3.44 1.93 -22.28
C VAL A 76 -4.73 2.35 -23.00
N ALA A 77 -5.89 1.86 -22.57
CA ALA A 77 -7.19 2.24 -23.15
C ALA A 77 -7.50 3.74 -22.98
N LYS A 78 -6.86 4.42 -22.02
CA LYS A 78 -6.96 5.87 -21.80
C LYS A 78 -5.81 6.66 -22.44
N GLY A 79 -4.99 6.04 -23.29
CA GLY A 79 -3.86 6.68 -23.97
C GLY A 79 -2.60 6.81 -23.11
N GLY A 80 -2.56 6.17 -21.95
CA GLY A 80 -1.36 6.13 -21.11
C GLY A 80 -0.32 5.09 -21.58
N PRO A 81 0.90 5.14 -21.05
CA PRO A 81 1.95 4.20 -21.42
C PRO A 81 1.65 2.78 -20.93
N ALA A 82 2.20 1.80 -21.64
CA ALA A 82 2.16 0.40 -21.22
C ALA A 82 3.11 0.15 -20.05
N ASN A 83 2.82 -0.90 -19.27
CA ASN A 83 3.68 -1.40 -18.19
C ASN A 83 3.99 -0.39 -17.08
N VAL A 84 3.03 0.44 -16.75
CA VAL A 84 3.14 1.39 -15.62
C VAL A 84 3.22 0.67 -14.28
N CYS A 85 2.69 -0.54 -14.21
CA CYS A 85 2.89 -1.45 -13.09
C CYS A 85 3.25 -2.85 -13.59
N THR A 86 4.11 -3.55 -12.85
CA THR A 86 4.56 -4.90 -13.16
C THR A 86 4.63 -5.73 -11.90
N CYS A 87 4.71 -7.07 -12.03
CA CYS A 87 4.95 -7.95 -10.89
C CYS A 87 5.85 -9.11 -11.26
N THR A 88 6.52 -9.69 -10.27
CA THR A 88 7.32 -10.91 -10.44
C THR A 88 6.41 -12.12 -10.63
N ASP A 89 6.72 -12.98 -11.60
CA ASP A 89 5.97 -14.22 -11.87
C ASP A 89 6.16 -15.26 -10.77
N ASN A 90 7.37 -15.35 -10.24
CA ASN A 90 7.71 -16.24 -9.14
C ASN A 90 8.32 -15.46 -7.97
N PRO A 91 7.47 -14.87 -7.12
CA PRO A 91 7.94 -14.04 -6.02
C PRO A 91 8.62 -14.90 -4.94
N THR A 92 9.84 -14.49 -4.61
CA THR A 92 10.70 -15.12 -3.60
C THR A 92 11.37 -14.03 -2.76
N LYS A 93 12.12 -14.43 -1.73
CA LYS A 93 13.00 -13.50 -1.01
C LYS A 93 14.13 -12.97 -1.90
N ASP A 94 14.62 -13.79 -2.82
CA ASP A 94 15.69 -13.39 -3.74
C ASP A 94 15.18 -12.37 -4.77
N SER A 95 13.98 -12.59 -5.34
CA SER A 95 13.37 -11.60 -6.24
C SER A 95 13.08 -10.28 -5.53
N LEU A 96 12.68 -10.32 -4.25
CA LEU A 96 12.53 -9.13 -3.43
C LEU A 96 13.88 -8.41 -3.27
N LYS A 97 14.94 -9.17 -2.95
CA LYS A 97 16.29 -8.61 -2.81
C LYS A 97 16.76 -7.92 -4.09
N VAL A 98 16.52 -8.53 -5.25
CA VAL A 98 16.83 -7.92 -6.56
C VAL A 98 16.13 -6.55 -6.69
N ILE A 99 14.85 -6.45 -6.36
CA ILE A 99 14.11 -5.18 -6.41
C ILE A 99 14.68 -4.17 -5.40
N MET A 100 14.98 -4.62 -4.18
CA MET A 100 15.53 -3.76 -3.14
C MET A 100 16.91 -3.20 -3.50
N ASP A 101 17.74 -3.97 -4.19
CA ASP A 101 19.12 -3.60 -4.53
C ASP A 101 19.22 -2.84 -5.86
N ASP A 102 18.20 -2.91 -6.74
CA ASP A 102 18.24 -2.26 -8.05
C ASP A 102 18.34 -0.72 -7.91
N PRO A 103 19.38 -0.09 -8.49
CA PRO A 103 19.59 1.36 -8.37
C PRO A 103 18.47 2.20 -9.00
N LYS A 104 17.67 1.64 -9.90
CA LYS A 104 16.52 2.32 -10.53
C LYS A 104 15.31 2.40 -9.59
N VAL A 105 15.22 1.53 -8.60
CA VAL A 105 14.16 1.57 -7.59
C VAL A 105 14.50 2.65 -6.57
N ALA A 106 13.70 3.72 -6.55
CA ALA A 106 13.95 4.88 -5.71
C ALA A 106 13.51 4.70 -4.25
N MET A 107 12.44 3.92 -4.04
CA MET A 107 11.91 3.63 -2.69
C MET A 107 11.16 2.31 -2.67
N MET A 108 10.92 1.81 -1.47
CA MET A 108 10.12 0.61 -1.24
C MET A 108 8.85 0.94 -0.47
N ILE A 109 7.75 0.32 -0.86
CA ILE A 109 6.53 0.28 -0.06
C ILE A 109 6.20 -1.18 0.25
N GLY A 110 5.63 -1.46 1.43
CA GLY A 110 5.32 -2.83 1.78
C GLY A 110 4.23 -2.97 2.81
N THR A 111 3.34 -3.92 2.55
CA THR A 111 2.33 -4.35 3.53
C THR A 111 2.51 -5.84 3.74
N GLY A 112 2.72 -6.24 4.99
CA GLY A 112 2.97 -7.65 5.29
C GLY A 112 3.21 -7.93 6.77
N GLY A 113 3.61 -9.16 7.07
CA GLY A 113 3.94 -9.57 8.43
C GLY A 113 5.21 -8.90 8.97
N PRO A 114 5.45 -8.97 10.31
CA PRO A 114 6.55 -8.25 10.96
C PRO A 114 7.92 -8.56 10.37
N ALA A 115 8.19 -9.83 10.03
CA ALA A 115 9.46 -10.25 9.46
C ALA A 115 9.73 -9.61 8.08
N MET A 116 8.70 -9.43 7.26
CA MET A 116 8.83 -8.79 5.96
C MET A 116 9.03 -7.28 6.09
N VAL A 117 8.31 -6.64 7.02
CA VAL A 117 8.52 -5.23 7.35
C VAL A 117 9.97 -5.01 7.83
N ALA A 118 10.47 -5.85 8.75
CA ALA A 118 11.83 -5.78 9.21
C ALA A 118 12.85 -5.95 8.08
N THR A 119 12.60 -6.87 7.13
CA THR A 119 13.46 -7.06 5.95
C THR A 119 13.52 -5.80 5.09
N LEU A 120 12.37 -5.16 4.81
CA LEU A 120 12.35 -3.90 4.05
C LEU A 120 13.08 -2.77 4.78
N MET A 121 12.84 -2.65 6.09
CA MET A 121 13.45 -1.60 6.93
C MET A 121 14.96 -1.76 7.11
N ALA A 122 15.49 -2.98 6.98
CA ALA A 122 16.93 -3.24 7.01
C ALA A 122 17.65 -2.84 5.70
N GLY A 123 16.91 -2.52 4.64
CA GLY A 123 17.46 -2.05 3.37
C GLY A 123 17.98 -0.61 3.45
N THR A 124 18.66 -0.18 2.39
CA THR A 124 19.26 1.16 2.30
C THR A 124 18.33 2.21 1.67
N LYS A 125 17.20 1.79 1.10
CA LYS A 125 16.26 2.68 0.43
C LYS A 125 15.26 3.28 1.42
N LYS A 126 14.64 4.39 1.04
CA LYS A 126 13.47 4.90 1.75
C LYS A 126 12.36 3.85 1.73
N VAL A 127 11.77 3.59 2.90
CA VAL A 127 10.72 2.59 3.06
C VAL A 127 9.47 3.22 3.66
N VAL A 128 8.31 2.88 3.10
CA VAL A 128 7.00 3.07 3.73
C VAL A 128 6.39 1.69 3.91
N ALA A 129 6.32 1.22 5.15
CA ALA A 129 5.86 -0.12 5.46
C ALA A 129 4.73 -0.13 6.48
N ALA A 130 3.80 -1.05 6.30
CA ALA A 130 2.71 -1.34 7.22
C ALA A 130 2.75 -2.81 7.65
N GLY A 131 2.77 -3.01 8.95
CA GLY A 131 2.70 -4.33 9.58
C GLY A 131 1.26 -4.76 9.93
N PRO A 132 1.11 -5.72 10.86
CA PRO A 132 -0.19 -6.12 11.38
C PRO A 132 -0.91 -4.93 12.02
N GLY A 133 -2.20 -4.78 11.69
CA GLY A 133 -3.03 -3.77 12.34
C GLY A 133 -3.45 -4.20 13.75
N ASN A 134 -3.64 -3.22 14.63
CA ASN A 134 -4.24 -3.38 15.95
C ASN A 134 -5.30 -2.28 16.12
N VAL A 135 -6.47 -2.51 15.51
CA VAL A 135 -7.54 -1.51 15.41
C VAL A 135 -8.29 -1.39 16.71
N PRO A 136 -8.23 -0.24 17.42
CA PRO A 136 -9.02 0.00 18.62
C PRO A 136 -10.43 0.46 18.27
N VAL A 137 -11.39 0.08 19.11
CA VAL A 137 -12.75 0.61 19.13
C VAL A 137 -12.97 1.28 20.47
N VAL A 138 -13.50 2.48 20.46
CA VAL A 138 -13.91 3.20 21.67
C VAL A 138 -15.43 3.26 21.71
N VAL A 139 -16.00 2.77 22.79
CA VAL A 139 -17.45 2.78 23.05
C VAL A 139 -17.68 3.69 24.25
N ASP A 140 -18.36 4.81 24.04
CA ASP A 140 -18.68 5.75 25.10
C ASP A 140 -20.13 5.60 25.59
N GLU A 141 -20.51 6.36 26.60
CA GLU A 141 -21.80 6.31 27.22
C GLU A 141 -22.96 6.83 26.34
N THR A 142 -22.68 7.43 25.20
CA THR A 142 -23.69 7.96 24.28
C THR A 142 -24.31 6.91 23.38
N VAL A 143 -23.68 5.74 23.25
CA VAL A 143 -24.14 4.67 22.37
C VAL A 143 -25.03 3.68 23.10
N ASP A 144 -26.00 3.11 22.40
CA ASP A 144 -26.77 1.96 22.90
C ASP A 144 -25.85 0.73 23.02
N ALA A 145 -25.68 0.21 24.24
CA ALA A 145 -24.76 -0.89 24.53
C ALA A 145 -25.08 -2.15 23.72
N LYS A 146 -26.35 -2.42 23.42
CA LYS A 146 -26.77 -3.58 22.63
C LYS A 146 -26.37 -3.40 21.17
N ALA A 147 -26.55 -2.21 20.63
CA ALA A 147 -26.12 -1.89 19.26
C ALA A 147 -24.58 -1.96 19.12
N ALA A 148 -23.84 -1.43 20.09
CA ALA A 148 -22.38 -1.54 20.12
C ALA A 148 -21.92 -3.00 20.19
N ALA A 149 -22.50 -3.80 21.09
CA ALA A 149 -22.18 -5.24 21.22
C ALA A 149 -22.46 -6.01 19.93
N GLN A 150 -23.58 -5.72 19.27
CA GLN A 150 -23.91 -6.38 17.99
C GLN A 150 -22.91 -6.00 16.89
N THR A 151 -22.49 -4.76 16.84
CA THR A 151 -21.46 -4.29 15.88
C THR A 151 -20.14 -5.01 16.12
N LEU A 152 -19.65 -5.03 17.35
CA LEU A 152 -18.41 -5.73 17.70
C LEU A 152 -18.50 -7.23 17.41
N TYR A 153 -19.62 -7.86 17.72
CA TYR A 153 -19.85 -9.28 17.43
C TYR A 153 -19.77 -9.60 15.93
N ASN A 154 -20.22 -8.70 15.07
CA ASN A 154 -20.18 -8.90 13.62
C ASN A 154 -18.80 -8.68 13.03
N PHE A 155 -18.01 -7.73 13.55
CA PHE A 155 -16.77 -7.29 12.93
C PHE A 155 -15.49 -7.89 13.55
N ILE A 156 -15.45 -8.12 14.85
CA ILE A 156 -14.27 -8.72 15.49
C ILE A 156 -13.94 -10.11 14.92
N PRO A 157 -14.90 -11.06 14.76
CA PRO A 157 -14.59 -12.38 14.23
C PRO A 157 -14.47 -12.44 12.69
N PHE A 158 -14.70 -11.31 12.01
CA PHE A 158 -14.65 -11.27 10.54
C PHE A 158 -13.30 -11.79 10.02
N GLU A 159 -13.35 -12.77 9.09
CA GLU A 159 -12.17 -13.44 8.54
C GLU A 159 -11.21 -13.99 9.62
N ASN A 160 -11.76 -14.57 10.69
CA ASN A 160 -11.00 -15.05 11.85
C ASN A 160 -10.08 -13.99 12.47
N ASN A 161 -10.46 -12.73 12.37
CA ASN A 161 -9.68 -11.58 12.82
C ASN A 161 -8.28 -11.47 12.19
N MET A 162 -8.09 -12.02 11.00
CA MET A 162 -6.78 -12.04 10.32
C MET A 162 -6.48 -10.76 9.55
N LEU A 163 -7.50 -9.99 9.17
CA LEU A 163 -7.30 -8.77 8.41
C LEU A 163 -6.72 -7.67 9.31
N CYS A 164 -5.83 -6.86 8.73
CA CYS A 164 -5.21 -5.73 9.43
C CYS A 164 -6.20 -4.60 9.81
N ILE A 165 -7.40 -4.61 9.22
CA ILE A 165 -8.44 -3.59 9.39
C ILE A 165 -9.57 -4.03 10.32
N THR A 166 -9.59 -5.28 10.79
CA THR A 166 -10.59 -5.74 11.76
C THR A 166 -10.25 -5.27 13.16
N GLU A 167 -11.27 -5.00 13.95
CA GLU A 167 -11.16 -4.54 15.33
C GLU A 167 -10.44 -5.60 16.19
N LYS A 168 -9.49 -5.15 17.01
CA LYS A 168 -8.65 -6.01 17.86
C LYS A 168 -8.86 -5.76 19.34
N VAL A 169 -9.18 -4.54 19.71
CA VAL A 169 -9.31 -4.09 21.10
C VAL A 169 -10.52 -3.18 21.21
N ALA A 170 -11.37 -3.41 22.22
CA ALA A 170 -12.49 -2.53 22.56
C ALA A 170 -12.26 -1.90 23.95
N PHE A 171 -12.53 -0.60 24.06
CA PHE A 171 -12.45 0.19 25.28
C PHE A 171 -13.83 0.77 25.63
#